data_b1a0690056c10aeb619f24e6c1a9038b
#
_entry.id   b1a0690056c10aeb619f24e6c1a9038b
#
_cell.length_a   1.000
_cell.length_b   1.000
_cell.length_c   1.000
_cell.angle_alpha   90.00
_cell.angle_beta   90.00
_cell.angle_gamma   90.00
#
_symmetry.space_group_name_H-M   'P 1'
#
loop_
_entity.id
_entity.type
_entity.pdbx_description
1 polymer ?
#
loop_
_entity_poly.entity_id
_entity_poly.type
_entity_poly.pdbx_seq_one_letter_code
_entity_poly.pdbx_strand_id
1 'polypeptide(L)'
;MLLTPRPARELPPYDDRLMDELMRKAFSQRRKQLKKQLPASPPWEGVAASLGLSPSARAEELNLSQWVELARVYDTNPLKDVAQSRDELFDIVDELNQVTGQGTRREIHEGSLRHRAVHMFLVNKHGAVLLQKRSLWKDRQPGKWDSSAAGHLDAGESYEEAAVRELKEELGVSGCGLQKIADFDAGENNGWEFISLYEGRYSGKVRFPAAEVDSVQWFTPEQIRPQDFSPAFIPCWNAWLAANRKNHSNSNTYHDKP
;
A
#
# COMPACT_ATOMS: atom_id res chain seq x y z
N MET A 1 -15.87 -28.04 13.74
CA MET A 1 -14.98 -27.09 14.40
C MET A 1 -15.15 -25.77 13.69
N LEU A 2 -15.64 -24.74 14.36
CA LEU A 2 -15.80 -23.41 13.78
C LEU A 2 -14.47 -22.69 13.95
N LEU A 3 -13.80 -22.35 12.84
CA LEU A 3 -12.59 -21.53 12.87
C LEU A 3 -13.02 -20.07 12.78
N THR A 4 -12.81 -19.32 13.86
CA THR A 4 -13.01 -17.87 13.86
C THR A 4 -11.68 -17.20 13.50
N PRO A 5 -11.61 -16.40 12.43
CA PRO A 5 -10.40 -15.65 12.12
C PRO A 5 -10.04 -14.72 13.29
N ARG A 6 -8.76 -14.63 13.62
CA ARG A 6 -8.29 -13.62 14.58
C ARG A 6 -8.35 -12.23 13.93
N PRO A 7 -8.68 -11.18 14.69
CA PRO A 7 -8.54 -9.82 14.19
C PRO A 7 -7.09 -9.57 13.74
N ALA A 8 -6.91 -9.01 12.56
CA ALA A 8 -5.57 -8.70 12.01
C ALA A 8 -4.72 -7.83 12.96
N ARG A 9 -5.38 -6.99 13.78
CA ARG A 9 -4.72 -6.11 14.78
C ARG A 9 -4.11 -6.83 15.98
N GLU A 10 -4.34 -8.12 16.16
CA GLU A 10 -3.75 -8.90 17.26
C GLU A 10 -2.30 -9.34 16.97
N LEU A 11 -1.86 -9.24 15.72
CA LEU A 11 -0.51 -9.60 15.32
C LEU A 11 0.21 -8.37 14.77
N PRO A 12 1.54 -8.24 14.97
CA PRO A 12 2.31 -7.19 14.30
C PRO A 12 2.30 -7.42 12.78
N PRO A 13 2.47 -6.37 11.97
CA PRO A 13 2.59 -6.50 10.52
C PRO A 13 3.72 -7.45 10.11
N TYR A 14 3.49 -8.28 9.10
CA TYR A 14 4.47 -9.22 8.54
C TYR A 14 4.19 -9.46 7.06
N ASP A 15 5.19 -9.92 6.32
CA ASP A 15 5.02 -10.30 4.92
C ASP A 15 4.37 -11.69 4.82
N ASP A 16 3.09 -11.74 4.43
CA ASP A 16 2.32 -12.98 4.27
C ASP A 16 2.96 -13.96 3.28
N ARG A 17 3.58 -13.46 2.20
CA ARG A 17 4.19 -14.31 1.18
C ARG A 17 5.47 -14.96 1.70
N LEU A 18 6.28 -14.17 2.42
CA LEU A 18 7.47 -14.69 3.08
C LEU A 18 7.08 -15.72 4.14
N MET A 19 6.06 -15.43 4.95
CA MET A 19 5.55 -16.38 5.95
C MET A 19 5.08 -17.68 5.30
N ASP A 20 4.30 -17.60 4.22
CA ASP A 20 3.84 -18.76 3.44
C ASP A 20 5.00 -19.57 2.87
N GLU A 21 6.03 -18.90 2.34
CA GLU A 21 7.22 -19.57 1.83
C GLU A 21 7.99 -20.31 2.93
N LEU A 22 8.23 -19.63 4.06
CA LEU A 22 8.91 -20.22 5.23
C LEU A 22 8.13 -21.40 5.77
N MET A 23 6.80 -21.29 5.92
CA MET A 23 5.95 -22.38 6.39
C MET A 23 5.95 -23.55 5.44
N ARG A 24 5.74 -23.35 4.14
CA ARG A 24 5.77 -24.44 3.14
C ARG A 24 7.09 -25.18 3.19
N LYS A 25 8.21 -24.45 3.26
CA LYS A 25 9.55 -25.03 3.33
C LYS A 25 9.75 -25.81 4.62
N ALA A 26 9.36 -25.23 5.75
CA ALA A 26 9.50 -25.86 7.06
C ALA A 26 8.64 -27.13 7.21
N PHE A 27 7.41 -27.12 6.72
CA PHE A 27 6.49 -28.26 6.79
C PHE A 27 6.70 -29.31 5.68
N SER A 28 7.48 -29.01 4.65
CA SER A 28 7.81 -29.98 3.60
C SER A 28 8.58 -31.20 4.13
N GLN A 29 9.28 -31.05 5.26
CA GLN A 29 10.07 -32.09 5.90
C GLN A 29 9.85 -32.11 7.42
N ARG A 30 8.65 -32.48 7.84
CA ARG A 30 8.14 -32.42 9.23
C ARG A 30 9.08 -32.94 10.31
N ARG A 31 9.91 -33.96 9.99
CA ARG A 31 10.87 -34.58 10.94
C ARG A 31 12.20 -33.84 11.06
N LYS A 32 12.45 -32.81 10.22
CA LYS A 32 13.72 -32.05 10.28
C LYS A 32 13.60 -30.83 11.18
N GLN A 33 14.71 -30.48 11.80
CA GLN A 33 14.84 -29.24 12.58
C GLN A 33 14.75 -28.03 11.67
N LEU A 34 14.14 -26.93 12.16
CA LEU A 34 13.98 -25.66 11.43
C LEU A 34 15.30 -25.09 10.90
N LYS A 35 16.40 -25.22 11.66
CA LYS A 35 17.74 -24.80 11.23
C LYS A 35 18.11 -25.22 9.81
N LYS A 36 17.65 -26.41 9.37
CA LYS A 36 17.95 -26.96 8.03
C LYS A 36 16.98 -26.52 6.93
N GLN A 37 15.92 -25.80 7.31
CA GLN A 37 14.82 -25.43 6.42
C GLN A 37 14.75 -23.90 6.19
N LEU A 38 15.33 -23.14 7.10
CA LEU A 38 15.30 -21.68 7.07
C LEU A 38 16.49 -21.09 6.30
N PRO A 39 16.43 -19.81 5.88
CA PRO A 39 17.58 -19.12 5.32
C PRO A 39 18.76 -19.12 6.27
N ALA A 40 19.98 -19.06 5.73
CA ALA A 40 21.20 -19.12 6.53
C ALA A 40 21.47 -17.81 7.30
N SER A 41 20.89 -16.70 6.89
CA SER A 41 21.03 -15.39 7.51
C SER A 41 19.65 -14.80 7.82
N PRO A 42 19.43 -14.30 9.04
CA PRO A 42 20.32 -14.39 10.21
C PRO A 42 20.48 -15.83 10.73
N PRO A 43 21.56 -16.12 11.50
CA PRO A 43 21.81 -17.46 12.03
C PRO A 43 20.71 -17.95 12.96
N TRP A 44 20.23 -19.16 12.73
CA TRP A 44 19.10 -19.75 13.47
C TRP A 44 19.28 -19.77 15.00
N GLU A 45 20.46 -19.99 15.50
CA GLU A 45 20.72 -20.05 16.95
C GLU A 45 20.32 -18.76 17.67
N GLY A 46 20.65 -17.61 17.07
CA GLY A 46 20.26 -16.30 17.58
C GLY A 46 18.73 -16.08 17.48
N VAL A 47 18.14 -16.46 16.36
CA VAL A 47 16.70 -16.36 16.13
C VAL A 47 15.92 -17.27 17.08
N ALA A 48 16.35 -18.51 17.26
CA ALA A 48 15.73 -19.44 18.20
C ALA A 48 15.74 -18.88 19.63
N ALA A 49 16.87 -18.33 20.06
CA ALA A 49 17.02 -17.72 21.38
C ALA A 49 16.06 -16.54 21.57
N SER A 50 15.93 -15.64 20.58
CA SER A 50 15.02 -14.50 20.65
C SER A 50 13.54 -14.90 20.69
N LEU A 51 13.18 -16.04 20.09
CA LEU A 51 11.84 -16.60 20.09
C LEU A 51 11.55 -17.53 21.29
N GLY A 52 12.50 -17.73 22.19
CA GLY A 52 12.37 -18.65 23.30
C GLY A 52 12.29 -20.13 22.87
N LEU A 53 12.89 -20.48 21.73
CA LEU A 53 12.88 -21.82 21.15
C LEU A 53 14.19 -22.56 21.37
N SER A 54 14.12 -23.90 21.37
CA SER A 54 15.30 -24.73 21.29
C SER A 54 16.00 -24.58 19.93
N PRO A 55 17.33 -24.58 19.84
CA PRO A 55 18.04 -24.66 18.56
C PRO A 55 17.66 -25.86 17.70
N SER A 56 17.13 -26.92 18.33
CA SER A 56 16.68 -28.15 17.67
C SER A 56 15.16 -28.10 17.32
N ALA A 57 14.45 -26.99 17.56
CA ALA A 57 13.02 -26.89 17.34
C ALA A 57 12.59 -27.27 15.92
N ARG A 58 11.39 -27.81 15.83
CA ARG A 58 10.71 -28.21 14.58
C ARG A 58 9.54 -27.27 14.30
N ALA A 59 9.05 -27.30 13.06
CA ALA A 59 7.97 -26.42 12.61
C ALA A 59 6.69 -26.52 13.47
N GLU A 60 6.32 -27.70 13.89
CA GLU A 60 5.13 -27.95 14.71
C GLU A 60 5.21 -27.43 16.15
N GLU A 61 6.39 -27.05 16.62
CA GLU A 61 6.61 -26.53 17.97
C GLU A 61 6.33 -25.01 18.07
N LEU A 62 6.26 -24.31 16.94
CA LEU A 62 6.03 -22.87 16.89
C LEU A 62 4.53 -22.54 16.97
N ASN A 63 4.20 -21.59 17.83
CA ASN A 63 2.88 -20.94 17.83
C ASN A 63 2.80 -19.84 16.74
N LEU A 64 1.61 -19.29 16.53
CA LEU A 64 1.37 -18.28 15.50
C LEU A 64 2.24 -17.03 15.68
N SER A 65 2.36 -16.53 16.91
CA SER A 65 3.16 -15.33 17.19
C SER A 65 4.65 -15.55 16.88
N GLN A 66 5.16 -16.75 17.18
CA GLN A 66 6.54 -17.12 16.84
C GLN A 66 6.75 -17.26 15.33
N TRP A 67 5.75 -17.73 14.58
CA TRP A 67 5.80 -17.76 13.11
C TRP A 67 5.82 -16.35 12.51
N VAL A 68 5.00 -15.44 13.05
CA VAL A 68 5.00 -14.03 12.62
C VAL A 68 6.36 -13.37 12.89
N GLU A 69 6.90 -13.53 14.10
CA GLU A 69 8.23 -12.99 14.42
C GLU A 69 9.33 -13.63 13.57
N LEU A 70 9.21 -14.92 13.27
CA LEU A 70 10.13 -15.60 12.37
C LEU A 70 10.13 -14.98 10.97
N ALA A 71 8.93 -14.70 10.41
CA ALA A 71 8.79 -14.04 9.13
C ALA A 71 9.43 -12.63 9.17
N ARG A 72 9.20 -11.86 10.22
CA ARG A 72 9.76 -10.52 10.41
C ARG A 72 11.30 -10.54 10.49
N VAL A 73 11.86 -11.50 11.21
CA VAL A 73 13.32 -11.63 11.37
C VAL A 73 14.02 -12.01 10.06
N TYR A 74 13.39 -12.84 9.23
CA TYR A 74 13.93 -13.25 7.93
C TYR A 74 13.52 -12.33 6.78
N ASP A 75 12.72 -11.30 7.04
CA ASP A 75 12.38 -10.30 6.04
C ASP A 75 13.60 -9.41 5.77
N THR A 76 14.16 -9.55 4.56
CA THR A 76 15.29 -8.72 4.11
C THR A 76 14.88 -7.30 3.72
N ASN A 77 13.57 -7.03 3.72
CA ASN A 77 12.99 -5.72 3.49
C ASN A 77 11.94 -5.48 4.56
N PRO A 78 12.38 -5.30 5.83
CA PRO A 78 11.45 -5.25 6.95
C PRO A 78 10.38 -4.19 6.73
N LEU A 79 9.15 -4.62 6.96
CA LEU A 79 7.99 -3.74 6.91
C LEU A 79 8.14 -2.67 7.99
N LYS A 80 7.70 -1.47 7.71
CA LYS A 80 7.51 -0.48 8.77
C LYS A 80 6.56 -1.11 9.80
N ASP A 81 6.95 -1.12 11.06
CA ASP A 81 6.15 -1.72 12.15
C ASP A 81 4.79 -1.03 12.34
N VAL A 82 4.67 0.19 11.82
CA VAL A 82 3.46 0.99 11.85
C VAL A 82 3.20 1.51 10.45
N ALA A 83 2.10 1.09 9.85
CA ALA A 83 1.67 1.54 8.52
C ALA A 83 1.48 3.06 8.46
N GLN A 84 1.08 3.66 9.57
CA GLN A 84 0.76 5.08 9.66
C GLN A 84 1.06 5.56 11.09
N SER A 85 2.01 6.48 11.22
CA SER A 85 2.28 7.13 12.49
C SER A 85 1.20 8.17 12.79
N ARG A 86 0.65 8.15 13.99
CA ARG A 86 -0.28 9.20 14.46
C ARG A 86 0.40 10.55 14.63
N ASP A 87 1.73 10.57 14.71
CA ASP A 87 2.56 11.74 14.96
C ASP A 87 3.19 12.31 13.67
N GLU A 88 2.86 11.75 12.48
CA GLU A 88 3.21 12.36 11.20
C GLU A 88 2.66 13.78 11.13
N LEU A 89 3.49 14.73 10.67
CA LEU A 89 3.13 16.14 10.58
C LEU A 89 2.72 16.48 9.15
N PHE A 90 1.53 17.05 9.02
CA PHE A 90 0.99 17.55 7.75
C PHE A 90 0.74 19.05 7.83
N ASP A 91 0.76 19.71 6.68
CA ASP A 91 0.31 21.08 6.58
C ASP A 91 -1.23 21.15 6.66
N ILE A 92 -1.74 22.01 7.55
CA ILE A 92 -3.15 22.40 7.58
C ILE A 92 -3.34 23.53 6.57
N VAL A 93 -4.37 23.42 5.74
CA VAL A 93 -4.64 24.41 4.71
C VAL A 93 -6.05 25.01 4.84
N ASP A 94 -6.22 26.22 4.30
CA ASP A 94 -7.51 26.86 4.19
C ASP A 94 -8.32 26.39 2.97
N GLU A 95 -9.42 27.08 2.68
CA GLU A 95 -10.32 26.78 1.55
C GLU A 95 -9.69 27.03 0.18
N LEU A 96 -8.62 27.81 0.14
CA LEU A 96 -7.85 28.12 -1.07
C LEU A 96 -6.56 27.29 -1.18
N ASN A 97 -6.45 26.22 -0.37
CA ASN A 97 -5.25 25.36 -0.31
C ASN A 97 -3.97 26.12 0.10
N GLN A 98 -4.11 27.20 0.90
CA GLN A 98 -2.98 27.94 1.47
C GLN A 98 -2.64 27.39 2.86
N VAL A 99 -1.35 27.19 3.14
CA VAL A 99 -0.90 26.69 4.46
C VAL A 99 -1.20 27.71 5.54
N THR A 100 -1.92 27.27 6.58
CA THR A 100 -2.31 28.08 7.75
C THR A 100 -1.66 27.60 9.04
N GLY A 101 -1.11 26.38 9.05
CA GLY A 101 -0.46 25.79 10.21
C GLY A 101 -0.01 24.37 9.91
N GLN A 102 0.36 23.66 10.96
CA GLN A 102 0.74 22.26 10.91
C GLN A 102 0.04 21.50 12.04
N GLY A 103 -0.23 20.23 11.82
CA GLY A 103 -0.81 19.36 12.83
C GLY A 103 -0.39 17.91 12.60
N THR A 104 -0.50 17.13 13.66
CA THR A 104 -0.29 15.69 13.56
C THR A 104 -1.41 15.03 12.78
N ARG A 105 -1.12 13.90 12.14
CA ARG A 105 -2.12 13.06 11.47
C ARG A 105 -3.37 12.85 12.33
N ARG A 106 -3.18 12.59 13.61
CA ARG A 106 -4.28 12.40 14.56
C ARG A 106 -5.15 13.66 14.68
N GLU A 107 -4.54 14.81 14.93
CA GLU A 107 -5.26 16.09 15.11
C GLU A 107 -6.06 16.46 13.86
N ILE A 108 -5.46 16.27 12.70
CA ILE A 108 -6.06 16.58 11.40
C ILE A 108 -7.29 15.70 11.15
N HIS A 109 -7.17 14.39 11.35
CA HIS A 109 -8.29 13.47 11.11
C HIS A 109 -9.39 13.55 12.16
N GLU A 110 -9.04 13.73 13.45
CA GLU A 110 -10.03 13.92 14.52
C GLU A 110 -10.73 15.28 14.40
N GLY A 111 -10.01 16.30 13.96
CA GLY A 111 -10.54 17.65 13.76
C GLY A 111 -11.21 17.89 12.39
N SER A 112 -11.18 16.91 11.48
CA SER A 112 -11.65 17.09 10.10
C SER A 112 -11.04 18.31 9.42
N LEU A 113 -9.74 18.54 9.63
CA LEU A 113 -9.02 19.69 9.09
C LEU A 113 -8.61 19.43 7.63
N ARG A 114 -8.65 20.49 6.83
CA ARG A 114 -8.21 20.41 5.42
C ARG A 114 -6.71 20.20 5.36
N HIS A 115 -6.30 19.24 4.54
CA HIS A 115 -4.91 18.88 4.29
C HIS A 115 -4.73 18.37 2.86
N ARG A 116 -3.54 17.93 2.49
CA ARG A 116 -3.17 17.57 1.12
C ARG A 116 -2.93 16.09 0.98
N ALA A 117 -3.31 15.54 -0.18
CA ALA A 117 -3.06 14.14 -0.53
C ALA A 117 -2.72 13.98 -2.01
N VAL A 118 -2.09 12.88 -2.35
CA VAL A 118 -1.81 12.45 -3.72
C VAL A 118 -2.41 11.08 -3.99
N HIS A 119 -2.92 10.92 -5.20
CA HIS A 119 -3.33 9.63 -5.74
C HIS A 119 -2.59 9.36 -7.04
N MET A 120 -2.12 8.14 -7.24
CA MET A 120 -1.41 7.72 -8.45
C MET A 120 -2.06 6.51 -9.09
N PHE A 121 -2.18 6.53 -10.42
CA PHE A 121 -2.54 5.37 -11.22
C PHE A 121 -1.35 4.94 -12.07
N LEU A 122 -0.87 3.72 -11.86
CA LEU A 122 0.11 3.08 -12.72
C LEU A 122 -0.60 2.29 -13.81
N VAL A 123 -0.32 2.61 -15.05
CA VAL A 123 -0.97 2.03 -16.22
C VAL A 123 0.04 1.20 -17.00
N ASN A 124 -0.32 -0.05 -17.31
CA ASN A 124 0.54 -0.92 -18.12
C ASN A 124 0.36 -0.67 -19.62
N LYS A 125 1.20 -1.35 -20.42
CA LYS A 125 1.16 -1.25 -21.89
C LYS A 125 -0.15 -1.71 -22.53
N HIS A 126 -1.00 -2.41 -21.79
CA HIS A 126 -2.31 -2.88 -22.26
C HIS A 126 -3.47 -1.98 -21.79
N GLY A 127 -3.18 -0.87 -21.10
CA GLY A 127 -4.18 0.06 -20.60
C GLY A 127 -4.85 -0.36 -19.28
N ALA A 128 -4.44 -1.47 -18.68
CA ALA A 128 -4.92 -1.84 -17.36
C ALA A 128 -4.22 -1.02 -16.27
N VAL A 129 -4.94 -0.71 -15.19
CA VAL A 129 -4.48 0.08 -14.06
C VAL A 129 -4.11 -0.85 -12.91
N LEU A 130 -2.93 -0.68 -12.33
CA LEU A 130 -2.55 -1.35 -11.09
C LEU A 130 -3.31 -0.70 -9.94
N LEU A 131 -4.03 -1.48 -9.16
CA LEU A 131 -4.70 -0.99 -7.95
C LEU A 131 -4.23 -1.78 -6.74
N GLN A 132 -4.16 -1.10 -5.60
CA GLN A 132 -3.79 -1.73 -4.33
C GLN A 132 -5.02 -2.07 -3.51
N LYS A 133 -4.95 -3.15 -2.77
CA LYS A 133 -5.86 -3.44 -1.68
C LYS A 133 -5.21 -2.99 -0.39
N ARG A 134 -5.85 -2.08 0.31
CA ARG A 134 -5.34 -1.50 1.55
C ARG A 134 -5.18 -2.57 2.62
N SER A 135 -4.08 -2.53 3.33
CA SER A 135 -3.83 -3.46 4.44
C SER A 135 -4.94 -3.37 5.50
N LEU A 136 -5.20 -4.50 6.16
CA LEU A 136 -6.12 -4.56 7.30
C LEU A 136 -5.57 -3.83 8.54
N TRP A 137 -4.29 -3.47 8.56
CA TRP A 137 -3.67 -2.67 9.62
C TRP A 137 -3.83 -1.15 9.43
N LYS A 138 -4.31 -0.70 8.25
CA LYS A 138 -4.62 0.72 8.03
C LYS A 138 -5.75 1.17 8.94
N ASP A 139 -5.65 2.39 9.48
CA ASP A 139 -6.65 3.00 10.36
C ASP A 139 -7.92 3.41 9.63
N ARG A 140 -7.82 3.78 8.33
CA ARG A 140 -8.94 4.20 7.48
C ARG A 140 -9.10 3.24 6.31
N GLN A 141 -10.36 2.88 6.00
CA GLN A 141 -10.74 2.04 4.86
C GLN A 141 -9.92 0.73 4.74
N PRO A 142 -9.68 -0.04 5.84
CA PRO A 142 -8.92 -1.28 5.77
C PRO A 142 -9.59 -2.29 4.83
N GLY A 143 -8.79 -2.98 4.02
CA GLY A 143 -9.25 -4.02 3.10
C GLY A 143 -10.02 -3.53 1.86
N LYS A 144 -10.18 -2.22 1.68
CA LYS A 144 -10.74 -1.63 0.46
C LYS A 144 -9.70 -1.55 -0.64
N TRP A 145 -10.15 -1.62 -1.89
CA TRP A 145 -9.33 -1.27 -3.04
C TRP A 145 -9.13 0.24 -3.13
N ASP A 146 -7.99 0.66 -3.64
CA ASP A 146 -7.61 2.06 -3.78
C ASP A 146 -6.74 2.27 -5.03
N SER A 147 -6.32 3.50 -5.27
CA SER A 147 -5.37 3.88 -6.31
C SER A 147 -4.12 3.00 -6.27
N SER A 148 -3.24 3.08 -7.26
CA SER A 148 -1.99 2.32 -7.26
C SER A 148 -1.16 2.61 -6.01
N ALA A 149 -1.03 3.88 -5.68
CA ALA A 149 -0.53 4.37 -4.40
C ALA A 149 -1.29 5.65 -4.03
N ALA A 150 -1.39 5.96 -2.74
CA ALA A 150 -2.03 7.17 -2.25
C ALA A 150 -1.55 7.51 -0.84
N GLY A 151 -1.25 8.77 -0.60
CA GLY A 151 -0.84 9.22 0.73
C GLY A 151 -0.94 10.72 0.92
N HIS A 152 -0.65 11.15 2.13
CA HIS A 152 -0.66 12.57 2.49
C HIS A 152 0.69 13.20 2.19
N LEU A 153 0.69 14.52 2.02
CA LEU A 153 1.91 15.30 1.94
C LEU A 153 2.46 15.50 3.35
N ASP A 154 3.75 15.27 3.50
CA ASP A 154 4.47 15.72 4.69
C ASP A 154 4.48 17.26 4.76
N ALA A 155 4.65 17.81 5.96
CA ALA A 155 4.70 19.25 6.16
C ALA A 155 5.79 19.92 5.30
N GLY A 156 5.39 20.84 4.44
CA GLY A 156 6.27 21.54 3.50
C GLY A 156 6.61 20.78 2.21
N GLU A 157 6.06 19.58 2.01
CA GLU A 157 6.29 18.77 0.81
C GLU A 157 5.41 19.27 -0.37
N SER A 158 5.92 19.17 -1.58
CA SER A 158 5.13 19.40 -2.79
C SER A 158 4.35 18.15 -3.21
N TYR A 159 3.30 18.33 -4.02
CA TYR A 159 2.52 17.20 -4.54
C TYR A 159 3.37 16.22 -5.38
N GLU A 160 4.32 16.73 -6.15
CA GLU A 160 5.20 15.93 -6.99
C GLU A 160 6.18 15.09 -6.15
N GLU A 161 6.76 15.68 -5.10
CA GLU A 161 7.63 14.96 -4.17
C GLU A 161 6.88 13.86 -3.42
N ALA A 162 5.70 14.18 -2.89
CA ALA A 162 4.84 13.21 -2.21
C ALA A 162 4.47 12.04 -3.14
N ALA A 163 4.08 12.32 -4.40
CA ALA A 163 3.71 11.27 -5.35
C ALA A 163 4.88 10.30 -5.64
N VAL A 164 6.10 10.82 -5.75
CA VAL A 164 7.30 10.00 -5.96
C VAL A 164 7.65 9.20 -4.70
N ARG A 165 7.56 9.82 -3.51
CA ARG A 165 7.82 9.17 -2.22
C ARG A 165 6.84 8.03 -1.96
N GLU A 166 5.53 8.28 -2.10
CA GLU A 166 4.48 7.29 -1.87
C GLU A 166 4.57 6.09 -2.81
N LEU A 167 4.85 6.31 -4.11
CA LEU A 167 5.09 5.21 -5.05
C LEU A 167 6.26 4.32 -4.62
N LYS A 168 7.31 4.93 -4.10
CA LYS A 168 8.48 4.20 -3.61
C LYS A 168 8.18 3.47 -2.30
N GLU A 169 7.47 4.10 -1.38
CA GLU A 169 7.15 3.53 -0.06
C GLU A 169 6.11 2.41 -0.16
N GLU A 170 5.01 2.65 -0.87
CA GLU A 170 3.90 1.69 -0.96
C GLU A 170 4.14 0.58 -2.01
N LEU A 171 4.87 0.85 -3.11
CA LEU A 171 5.02 -0.11 -4.21
C LEU A 171 6.47 -0.44 -4.59
N GLY A 172 7.46 0.23 -3.98
CA GLY A 172 8.87 0.08 -4.34
C GLY A 172 9.19 0.58 -5.75
N VAL A 173 8.35 1.45 -6.31
CA VAL A 173 8.51 1.99 -7.67
C VAL A 173 9.27 3.31 -7.62
N SER A 174 10.34 3.39 -8.42
CA SER A 174 11.16 4.59 -8.57
C SER A 174 11.42 4.88 -10.04
N GLY A 175 11.64 6.17 -10.37
CA GLY A 175 11.96 6.60 -11.73
C GLY A 175 10.79 6.52 -12.72
N CYS A 176 9.56 6.36 -12.24
CA CYS A 176 8.36 6.43 -13.04
C CYS A 176 8.03 7.91 -13.31
N GLY A 177 7.99 8.29 -14.59
CA GLY A 177 7.52 9.63 -14.99
C GLY A 177 6.03 9.77 -14.67
N LEU A 178 5.68 10.79 -13.88
CA LEU A 178 4.31 11.06 -13.48
C LEU A 178 3.76 12.26 -14.27
N GLN A 179 2.54 12.13 -14.75
CA GLN A 179 1.78 13.20 -15.38
C GLN A 179 0.56 13.52 -14.53
N LYS A 180 0.38 14.79 -14.20
CA LYS A 180 -0.80 15.26 -13.46
C LYS A 180 -2.04 15.16 -14.35
N ILE A 181 -3.10 14.62 -13.80
CA ILE A 181 -4.39 14.38 -14.49
C ILE A 181 -5.46 15.37 -14.02
N ALA A 182 -5.59 15.56 -12.70
CA ALA A 182 -6.62 16.40 -12.11
C ALA A 182 -6.26 16.83 -10.69
N ASP A 183 -6.90 17.88 -10.23
CA ASP A 183 -6.95 18.30 -8.83
C ASP A 183 -8.41 18.23 -8.33
N PHE A 184 -8.57 17.96 -7.02
CA PHE A 184 -9.86 17.91 -6.35
C PHE A 184 -9.82 18.75 -5.08
N ASP A 185 -10.91 19.48 -4.86
CA ASP A 185 -11.10 20.27 -3.65
C ASP A 185 -11.38 19.39 -2.44
N ALA A 186 -10.96 19.87 -1.27
CA ALA A 186 -11.21 19.24 0.01
C ALA A 186 -12.70 19.30 0.39
N GLY A 187 -13.25 18.17 0.80
CA GLY A 187 -14.64 18.06 1.22
C GLY A 187 -14.89 16.84 2.12
N GLU A 188 -16.05 16.77 2.71
CA GLU A 188 -16.45 15.69 3.61
C GLU A 188 -16.38 14.31 2.94
N ASN A 189 -16.75 14.24 1.66
CA ASN A 189 -16.80 13.00 0.86
C ASN A 189 -15.42 12.41 0.53
N ASN A 190 -14.35 13.20 0.64
CA ASN A 190 -12.98 12.74 0.43
C ASN A 190 -12.08 12.87 1.68
N GLY A 191 -12.67 13.13 2.85
CA GLY A 191 -11.92 13.21 4.11
C GLY A 191 -11.23 14.54 4.34
N TRP A 192 -11.69 15.61 3.70
CA TRP A 192 -11.13 16.97 3.77
C TRP A 192 -9.74 17.09 3.12
N GLU A 193 -9.50 16.31 2.07
CA GLU A 193 -8.24 16.24 1.33
C GLU A 193 -8.31 17.08 0.05
N PHE A 194 -7.37 18.03 -0.14
CA PHE A 194 -7.03 18.54 -1.46
C PHE A 194 -6.17 17.50 -2.17
N ILE A 195 -6.72 16.85 -3.20
CA ILE A 195 -6.08 15.73 -3.86
C ILE A 195 -5.52 16.15 -5.22
N SER A 196 -4.26 15.83 -5.49
CA SER A 196 -3.69 15.81 -6.83
C SER A 196 -3.58 14.38 -7.35
N LEU A 197 -4.14 14.12 -8.53
CA LEU A 197 -4.12 12.83 -9.21
C LEU A 197 -3.05 12.80 -10.30
N TYR A 198 -2.23 11.75 -10.28
CA TYR A 198 -1.19 11.52 -11.29
C TYR A 198 -1.37 10.17 -12.01
N GLU A 199 -0.89 10.09 -13.25
CA GLU A 199 -0.73 8.85 -14.00
C GLU A 199 0.75 8.60 -14.28
N GLY A 200 1.19 7.34 -14.16
CA GLY A 200 2.49 6.89 -14.59
C GLY A 200 2.42 5.63 -15.46
N ARG A 201 3.33 5.49 -16.43
CA ARG A 201 3.44 4.26 -17.22
C ARG A 201 4.41 3.30 -16.55
N TYR A 202 3.91 2.09 -16.21
CA TYR A 202 4.70 1.09 -15.51
C TYR A 202 4.25 -0.33 -15.87
N SER A 203 5.21 -1.25 -15.98
CA SER A 203 4.94 -2.67 -16.24
C SER A 203 5.92 -3.57 -15.51
N GLY A 204 6.67 -3.00 -14.55
CA GLY A 204 7.65 -3.72 -13.76
C GLY A 204 7.01 -4.51 -12.60
N LYS A 205 7.88 -5.13 -11.83
CA LYS A 205 7.49 -5.79 -10.57
C LYS A 205 7.37 -4.74 -9.47
N VAL A 206 6.37 -4.88 -8.63
CA VAL A 206 6.19 -4.06 -7.43
C VAL A 206 6.55 -4.87 -6.18
N ARG A 207 7.02 -4.18 -5.14
CA ARG A 207 7.24 -4.70 -3.80
C ARG A 207 6.56 -3.76 -2.83
N PHE A 208 5.77 -4.29 -1.95
CA PHE A 208 5.00 -3.49 -1.00
C PHE A 208 5.09 -4.05 0.41
N PRO A 209 5.13 -3.16 1.42
CA PRO A 209 5.03 -3.54 2.83
C PRO A 209 3.62 -4.04 3.13
N ALA A 210 3.47 -5.21 3.76
CA ALA A 210 2.15 -5.73 4.14
C ALA A 210 1.43 -4.84 5.16
N ALA A 211 2.17 -4.00 5.89
CA ALA A 211 1.58 -2.99 6.77
C ALA A 211 0.79 -1.93 6.00
N GLU A 212 1.17 -1.64 4.75
CA GLU A 212 0.54 -0.64 3.90
C GLU A 212 -0.44 -1.25 2.91
N VAL A 213 -0.03 -2.33 2.23
CA VAL A 213 -0.73 -2.94 1.12
C VAL A 213 -0.90 -4.44 1.34
N ASP A 214 -2.15 -4.94 1.28
CA ASP A 214 -2.47 -6.37 1.37
C ASP A 214 -2.11 -7.09 0.07
N SER A 215 -2.54 -6.52 -1.06
CA SER A 215 -2.31 -7.10 -2.39
C SER A 215 -2.42 -6.04 -3.47
N VAL A 216 -1.93 -6.35 -4.66
CA VAL A 216 -2.10 -5.52 -5.86
C VAL A 216 -2.62 -6.34 -7.03
N GLN A 217 -3.42 -5.71 -7.88
CA GLN A 217 -3.97 -6.36 -9.07
C GLN A 217 -4.13 -5.36 -10.21
N TRP A 218 -3.97 -5.84 -11.45
CA TRP A 218 -4.29 -5.08 -12.65
C TRP A 218 -5.77 -5.16 -12.95
N PHE A 219 -6.41 -4.01 -13.12
CA PHE A 219 -7.83 -3.89 -13.43
C PHE A 219 -8.03 -3.23 -14.79
N THR A 220 -8.98 -3.75 -15.55
CA THR A 220 -9.57 -3.00 -16.66
C THR A 220 -10.77 -2.17 -16.14
N PRO A 221 -11.19 -1.12 -16.85
CA PRO A 221 -12.31 -0.30 -16.41
C PRO A 221 -13.60 -1.08 -16.11
N GLU A 222 -13.84 -2.16 -16.85
CA GLU A 222 -15.05 -2.99 -16.71
C GLU A 222 -15.08 -3.82 -15.43
N GLN A 223 -13.92 -4.03 -14.82
CA GLN A 223 -13.79 -4.82 -13.58
C GLN A 223 -14.05 -4.01 -12.32
N ILE A 224 -14.11 -2.67 -12.42
CA ILE A 224 -14.29 -1.80 -11.26
C ILE A 224 -15.72 -1.90 -10.72
N ARG A 225 -15.82 -2.16 -9.42
CA ARG A 225 -17.08 -2.18 -8.65
C ARG A 225 -16.97 -1.14 -7.53
N PRO A 226 -17.64 0.03 -7.63
CA PRO A 226 -17.45 1.17 -6.72
C PRO A 226 -17.55 0.83 -5.23
N GLN A 227 -18.44 -0.08 -4.85
CA GLN A 227 -18.65 -0.48 -3.44
C GLN A 227 -17.42 -1.15 -2.79
N ASP A 228 -16.48 -1.66 -3.59
CA ASP A 228 -15.28 -2.34 -3.10
C ASP A 228 -14.09 -1.38 -2.90
N PHE A 229 -14.28 -0.10 -3.26
CA PHE A 229 -13.23 0.91 -3.29
C PHE A 229 -13.37 1.94 -2.15
N SER A 230 -12.25 2.62 -1.85
CA SER A 230 -12.26 3.76 -0.94
C SER A 230 -13.07 4.93 -1.49
N PRO A 231 -13.65 5.80 -0.65
CA PRO A 231 -14.41 6.96 -1.13
C PRO A 231 -13.59 7.92 -2.00
N ALA A 232 -12.32 8.18 -1.63
CA ALA A 232 -11.42 9.07 -2.36
C ALA A 232 -11.03 8.53 -3.75
N PHE A 233 -11.02 7.21 -3.94
CA PHE A 233 -10.74 6.57 -5.22
C PHE A 233 -11.77 6.96 -6.30
N ILE A 234 -13.06 7.04 -5.97
CA ILE A 234 -14.14 7.17 -6.96
C ILE A 234 -14.01 8.45 -7.81
N PRO A 235 -13.85 9.66 -7.23
CA PRO A 235 -13.65 10.86 -8.04
C PRO A 235 -12.35 10.78 -8.87
N CYS A 236 -11.27 10.26 -8.33
CA CYS A 236 -10.01 10.06 -9.05
C CYS A 236 -10.20 9.14 -10.26
N TRP A 237 -10.89 8.01 -10.07
CA TRP A 237 -11.18 7.06 -11.14
C TRP A 237 -12.02 7.68 -12.26
N ASN A 238 -13.06 8.42 -11.91
CA ASN A 238 -13.93 9.10 -12.89
C ASN A 238 -13.17 10.14 -13.72
N ALA A 239 -12.29 10.92 -13.08
CA ALA A 239 -11.45 11.89 -13.77
C ALA A 239 -10.44 11.20 -14.70
N TRP A 240 -9.82 10.12 -14.25
CA TRP A 240 -8.90 9.33 -15.06
C TRP A 240 -9.59 8.74 -16.29
N LEU A 241 -10.78 8.17 -16.14
CA LEU A 241 -11.59 7.67 -17.27
C LEU A 241 -11.92 8.77 -18.28
N ALA A 242 -12.31 9.97 -17.79
CA ALA A 242 -12.65 11.09 -18.65
C ALA A 242 -11.43 11.58 -19.46
N ALA A 243 -10.25 11.65 -18.86
CA ALA A 243 -9.01 12.02 -19.50
C ALA A 243 -8.60 11.00 -20.58
N ASN A 244 -8.70 9.71 -20.27
CA ASN A 244 -8.28 8.65 -21.20
C ASN A 244 -9.27 8.42 -22.35
N ARG A 245 -10.57 8.65 -22.18
CA ARG A 245 -11.56 8.63 -23.30
C ARG A 245 -11.25 9.71 -24.34
N LYS A 246 -10.85 10.92 -23.93
CA LYS A 246 -10.48 12.00 -24.84
C LYS A 246 -9.25 11.66 -25.69
N ASN A 247 -8.28 10.96 -25.11
CA ASN A 247 -7.08 10.54 -25.84
C ASN A 247 -7.36 9.49 -26.92
N HIS A 248 -8.33 8.59 -26.71
CA HIS A 248 -8.74 7.59 -27.72
C HIS A 248 -9.56 8.20 -28.88
N SER A 249 -10.36 9.22 -28.62
CA SER A 249 -11.10 9.92 -29.68
C SER A 249 -10.20 10.78 -30.58
N ASN A 250 -9.12 11.35 -30.03
CA ASN A 250 -8.17 12.16 -30.80
C ASN A 250 -7.20 11.33 -31.65
N SER A 251 -6.96 10.07 -31.29
CA SER A 251 -6.08 9.18 -32.10
C SER A 251 -6.75 8.63 -33.36
N ASN A 252 -8.09 8.61 -33.41
CA ASN A 252 -8.84 8.13 -34.58
C ASN A 252 -9.06 9.19 -35.65
N THR A 253 -8.72 10.48 -35.41
CA THR A 253 -8.93 11.56 -36.39
C THR A 253 -7.73 11.81 -37.32
N TYR A 254 -6.64 11.03 -37.21
CA TYR A 254 -5.45 11.23 -38.06
C TYR A 254 -5.25 10.20 -39.18
N HIS A 255 -6.21 9.30 -39.42
CA HIS A 255 -6.10 8.26 -40.45
C HIS A 255 -7.04 8.43 -41.64
N ASP A 256 -7.72 9.55 -41.79
CA ASP A 256 -8.49 9.84 -43.03
C ASP A 256 -8.06 11.20 -43.60
N LYS A 257 -7.01 11.17 -44.39
CA LYS A 257 -6.79 12.10 -45.54
C LYS A 257 -6.26 11.34 -46.72
N PRO A 258 -6.86 11.54 -47.89
CA PRO A 258 -6.59 10.79 -49.12
C PRO A 258 -5.20 11.05 -49.67
#